data_7bc1c72e7e433d486ff1b0e63d3d276c
#
_entry.id   7bc1c72e7e433d486ff1b0e63d3d276c
#
_cell.length_a   1.000
_cell.length_b   1.000
_cell.length_c   1.000
_cell.angle_alpha   90.00
_cell.angle_beta   90.00
_cell.angle_gamma   90.00
#
_symmetry.space_group_name_H-M   'P 1'
#
loop_
_entity.id
_entity.type
_entity.pdbx_description
1 polymer ?
#
loop_
_entity_poly.entity_id
_entity_poly.type
_entity_poly.pdbx_seq_one_letter_code
_entity_poly.pdbx_strand_id
1 'polypeptide(L)'
;MANCYKTLLSFVFSMVLMTSVNAQPNDASTMTVKKTKDFSLTGLGDAAAWKTTSFTKLQKKLSTGVNYTTQFKILYSDSGIYCLYICEDSIITSTLREDFTDLYNEDVVEAFFWPDEKSVLYFEYEISPWNYELPILVPNYNGKFLGWRPWHYEKERRTRHAASINKQGGKVIGWTAEFFIPYVLLSPLENVPPKAGTKWRANFYRIDYDKGGNYWSWKPTGLSFHEYKKFGTIVFE
;
A
#
# COMPACT_ATOMS: atom_id res chain seq x y z
N MET A 1 -44.63 21.17 -75.07
CA MET A 1 -45.05 20.76 -73.70
C MET A 1 -43.93 19.91 -73.16
N ALA A 2 -43.09 20.52 -72.32
CA ALA A 2 -41.87 19.83 -71.75
C ALA A 2 -42.10 19.69 -70.24
N ASN A 3 -42.16 18.46 -69.79
CA ASN A 3 -42.26 18.08 -68.36
C ASN A 3 -40.85 18.08 -67.75
N CYS A 4 -40.63 18.89 -66.77
CA CYS A 4 -39.41 19.00 -66.01
C CYS A 4 -39.58 18.23 -64.67
N TYR A 5 -38.89 17.07 -64.53
CA TYR A 5 -38.84 16.34 -63.29
C TYR A 5 -37.67 16.90 -62.42
N LYS A 6 -38.03 17.47 -61.29
CA LYS A 6 -37.05 17.86 -60.27
C LYS A 6 -36.78 16.68 -59.35
N THR A 7 -35.59 16.17 -59.41
CA THR A 7 -35.07 15.14 -58.48
C THR A 7 -34.58 15.84 -57.18
N LEU A 8 -35.23 15.51 -56.08
CA LEU A 8 -34.81 15.99 -54.74
C LEU A 8 -33.77 15.02 -54.17
N LEU A 9 -32.53 15.50 -54.06
CA LEU A 9 -31.45 14.75 -53.37
C LEU A 9 -31.52 15.06 -51.87
N SER A 10 -31.89 14.02 -51.08
CA SER A 10 -31.94 14.08 -49.62
C SER A 10 -30.53 13.75 -49.06
N PHE A 11 -29.83 14.73 -48.52
CA PHE A 11 -28.55 14.52 -47.80
C PHE A 11 -28.89 14.14 -46.38
N VAL A 12 -28.65 12.88 -46.00
CA VAL A 12 -28.67 12.41 -44.58
C VAL A 12 -27.33 12.76 -43.93
N PHE A 13 -27.32 13.75 -43.06
CA PHE A 13 -26.17 14.13 -42.27
C PHE A 13 -26.11 13.23 -41.04
N SER A 14 -25.26 12.18 -41.07
CA SER A 14 -24.98 11.35 -39.88
C SER A 14 -24.10 12.10 -38.91
N MET A 15 -24.71 12.58 -37.83
CA MET A 15 -24.01 13.22 -36.71
C MET A 15 -23.38 12.13 -35.84
N VAL A 16 -22.06 11.91 -35.97
CA VAL A 16 -21.30 11.02 -35.08
C VAL A 16 -21.10 11.79 -33.76
N LEU A 17 -21.84 11.38 -32.72
CA LEU A 17 -21.57 11.81 -31.34
C LEU A 17 -20.26 11.18 -30.86
N MET A 18 -19.18 11.95 -30.89
CA MET A 18 -17.96 11.60 -30.17
C MET A 18 -18.21 11.84 -28.68
N THR A 19 -18.46 10.77 -27.93
CA THR A 19 -18.40 10.81 -26.48
C THR A 19 -16.94 10.92 -26.05
N SER A 20 -16.50 12.10 -25.68
CA SER A 20 -15.24 12.32 -25.00
C SER A 20 -15.34 11.66 -23.61
N VAL A 21 -14.65 10.55 -23.44
CA VAL A 21 -14.39 9.98 -22.13
C VAL A 21 -13.45 10.95 -21.41
N ASN A 22 -13.98 11.83 -20.59
CA ASN A 22 -13.17 12.62 -19.68
C ASN A 22 -12.53 11.66 -18.67
N ALA A 23 -11.27 11.29 -18.88
CA ALA A 23 -10.46 10.72 -17.82
C ALA A 23 -10.40 11.76 -16.69
N GLN A 24 -11.04 11.48 -15.55
CA GLN A 24 -10.89 12.32 -14.37
C GLN A 24 -9.40 12.36 -14.01
N PRO A 25 -8.87 13.55 -13.63
CA PRO A 25 -7.51 13.65 -13.14
C PRO A 25 -7.35 12.70 -11.97
N ASN A 26 -6.35 11.81 -12.03
CA ASN A 26 -6.00 10.95 -10.91
C ASN A 26 -5.73 11.86 -9.70
N ASP A 27 -6.66 11.86 -8.75
CA ASP A 27 -6.46 12.52 -7.48
C ASP A 27 -5.20 11.90 -6.86
N ALA A 28 -4.18 12.72 -6.61
CA ALA A 28 -2.91 12.28 -6.01
C ALA A 28 -3.10 11.57 -4.65
N SER A 29 -4.32 11.60 -4.10
CA SER A 29 -4.71 10.88 -2.89
C SER A 29 -5.16 9.43 -3.14
N THR A 30 -5.31 9.01 -4.41
CA THR A 30 -5.85 7.69 -4.79
C THR A 30 -4.78 6.84 -5.49
N MET A 31 -4.74 5.56 -5.16
CA MET A 31 -3.86 4.54 -5.80
C MET A 31 -4.69 3.34 -6.24
N THR A 32 -4.47 2.88 -7.45
CA THR A 32 -5.06 1.65 -7.98
C THR A 32 -4.23 0.44 -7.57
N VAL A 33 -4.88 -0.58 -7.01
CA VAL A 33 -4.27 -1.86 -6.64
C VAL A 33 -4.68 -2.91 -7.64
N LYS A 34 -3.71 -3.47 -8.36
CA LYS A 34 -3.95 -4.47 -9.41
C LYS A 34 -4.11 -5.87 -8.84
N LYS A 35 -4.99 -6.64 -9.47
CA LYS A 35 -5.18 -8.06 -9.14
C LYS A 35 -4.02 -8.91 -9.68
N THR A 36 -3.64 -9.93 -8.91
CA THR A 36 -2.64 -10.94 -9.30
C THR A 36 -3.11 -12.34 -8.88
N LYS A 37 -2.44 -13.37 -9.36
CA LYS A 37 -2.49 -14.71 -8.78
C LYS A 37 -1.58 -14.77 -7.57
N ASP A 38 -1.83 -15.72 -6.68
CA ASP A 38 -0.94 -15.96 -5.54
C ASP A 38 0.46 -16.36 -6.02
N PHE A 39 1.48 -15.87 -5.30
CA PHE A 39 2.89 -16.14 -5.58
C PHE A 39 3.70 -16.24 -4.28
N SER A 40 4.90 -16.80 -4.38
CA SER A 40 5.83 -16.93 -3.26
C SER A 40 6.65 -15.66 -3.06
N LEU A 41 6.93 -15.32 -1.82
CA LEU A 41 7.78 -14.21 -1.41
C LEU A 41 9.21 -14.71 -1.20
N THR A 42 10.18 -13.94 -1.65
CA THR A 42 11.61 -14.26 -1.53
C THR A 42 12.36 -13.27 -0.65
N GLY A 43 11.77 -12.11 -0.39
CA GLY A 43 12.42 -10.98 0.27
C GLY A 43 13.34 -10.19 -0.67
N LEU A 44 13.35 -10.52 -1.97
CA LEU A 44 14.19 -9.85 -2.98
C LEU A 44 13.39 -8.93 -3.91
N GLY A 45 12.06 -9.03 -3.90
CA GLY A 45 11.20 -8.26 -4.81
C GLY A 45 11.31 -8.70 -6.27
N ASP A 46 11.75 -9.93 -6.53
CA ASP A 46 12.08 -10.46 -7.85
C ASP A 46 10.94 -11.22 -8.54
N ALA A 47 9.84 -11.49 -7.83
CA ALA A 47 8.69 -12.18 -8.38
C ALA A 47 8.13 -11.45 -9.61
N ALA A 48 7.79 -12.22 -10.67
CA ALA A 48 7.28 -11.67 -11.93
C ALA A 48 6.00 -10.85 -11.73
N ALA A 49 5.18 -11.17 -10.72
CA ALA A 49 3.97 -10.43 -10.36
C ALA A 49 4.27 -8.94 -10.11
N TRP A 50 5.38 -8.61 -9.50
CA TRP A 50 5.76 -7.21 -9.19
C TRP A 50 6.03 -6.35 -10.43
N LYS A 51 6.22 -6.96 -11.62
CA LYS A 51 6.39 -6.23 -12.88
C LYS A 51 5.08 -5.65 -13.40
N THR A 52 3.94 -6.07 -12.87
CA THR A 52 2.60 -5.62 -13.31
C THR A 52 2.19 -4.28 -12.70
N THR A 53 2.89 -3.83 -11.67
CA THR A 53 2.62 -2.55 -10.98
C THR A 53 3.89 -1.72 -10.82
N SER A 54 3.74 -0.41 -10.73
CA SER A 54 4.84 0.54 -10.58
C SER A 54 5.15 0.82 -9.11
N PHE A 55 6.39 1.20 -8.82
CA PHE A 55 6.76 1.70 -7.51
C PHE A 55 6.12 3.06 -7.22
N THR A 56 5.70 3.24 -5.99
CA THR A 56 5.31 4.52 -5.40
C THR A 56 6.36 4.91 -4.35
N LYS A 57 6.90 6.12 -4.44
CA LYS A 57 7.85 6.64 -3.46
C LYS A 57 7.12 7.14 -2.22
N LEU A 58 7.67 6.83 -1.05
CA LEU A 58 7.30 7.48 0.19
C LEU A 58 7.95 8.86 0.27
N GLN A 59 7.21 9.81 0.85
CA GLN A 59 7.68 11.17 1.08
C GLN A 59 8.28 11.26 2.48
N LYS A 60 9.49 11.79 2.58
CA LYS A 60 10.11 12.06 3.88
C LYS A 60 9.39 13.19 4.59
N LYS A 61 9.13 13.01 5.88
CA LYS A 61 8.37 13.96 6.69
C LYS A 61 9.15 15.24 7.01
N LEU A 62 10.44 15.11 7.28
CA LEU A 62 11.35 16.23 7.63
C LEU A 62 12.54 16.23 6.68
N SER A 63 13.08 17.40 6.38
CA SER A 63 14.28 17.57 5.54
C SER A 63 15.60 17.30 6.28
N THR A 64 15.55 17.02 7.59
CA THR A 64 16.71 16.72 8.45
C THR A 64 17.02 15.24 8.50
N GLY A 65 18.20 14.87 9.01
CA GLY A 65 18.64 13.48 9.15
C GLY A 65 19.10 12.87 7.81
N VAL A 66 18.93 11.55 7.64
CA VAL A 66 19.34 10.83 6.43
C VAL A 66 18.39 11.09 5.27
N ASN A 67 18.91 11.04 4.05
CA ASN A 67 18.13 11.28 2.83
C ASN A 67 18.01 9.99 1.99
N TYR A 68 17.45 8.93 2.59
CA TYR A 68 17.24 7.67 1.92
C TYR A 68 15.97 7.67 1.06
N THR A 69 16.00 6.92 -0.03
CA THR A 69 14.81 6.64 -0.82
C THR A 69 14.09 5.41 -0.25
N THR A 70 12.78 5.51 -0.11
CA THR A 70 11.91 4.37 0.18
C THR A 70 10.79 4.34 -0.83
N GLN A 71 10.54 3.16 -1.39
CA GLN A 71 9.46 2.94 -2.35
C GLN A 71 8.77 1.61 -2.10
N PHE A 72 7.49 1.54 -2.48
CA PHE A 72 6.70 0.34 -2.26
C PHE A 72 5.84 0.00 -3.47
N LYS A 73 5.38 -1.23 -3.52
CA LYS A 73 4.34 -1.75 -4.42
C LYS A 73 3.28 -2.47 -3.62
N ILE A 74 2.06 -2.48 -4.15
CA ILE A 74 0.94 -3.23 -3.60
C ILE A 74 0.23 -3.98 -4.73
N LEU A 75 -0.15 -5.23 -4.47
CA LEU A 75 -1.00 -6.08 -5.29
C LEU A 75 -2.02 -6.79 -4.40
N TYR A 76 -3.06 -7.34 -4.98
CA TYR A 76 -3.99 -8.20 -4.27
C TYR A 76 -4.34 -9.44 -5.09
N SER A 77 -4.72 -10.52 -4.41
CA SER A 77 -5.23 -11.75 -5.01
C SER A 77 -6.63 -12.07 -4.46
N ASP A 78 -7.14 -13.24 -4.78
CA ASP A 78 -8.39 -13.73 -4.17
C ASP A 78 -8.22 -14.10 -2.69
N SER A 79 -6.99 -14.28 -2.21
CA SER A 79 -6.69 -14.76 -0.85
C SER A 79 -6.12 -13.68 0.08
N GLY A 80 -5.57 -12.57 -0.44
CA GLY A 80 -4.97 -11.52 0.40
C GLY A 80 -4.27 -10.41 -0.35
N ILE A 81 -3.55 -9.59 0.41
CA ILE A 81 -2.82 -8.41 -0.06
C ILE A 81 -1.32 -8.68 0.00
N TYR A 82 -0.62 -8.28 -1.04
CA TYR A 82 0.83 -8.33 -1.16
C TYR A 82 1.42 -6.94 -1.10
N CYS A 83 2.45 -6.74 -0.29
CA CYS A 83 3.24 -5.52 -0.25
C CYS A 83 4.73 -5.84 -0.46
N LEU A 84 5.42 -4.96 -1.18
CA LEU A 84 6.86 -4.96 -1.38
C LEU A 84 7.40 -3.59 -1.02
N TYR A 85 8.43 -3.54 -0.19
CA TYR A 85 9.19 -2.32 0.08
C TYR A 85 10.65 -2.50 -0.36
N ILE A 86 11.20 -1.43 -0.91
CA ILE A 86 12.64 -1.29 -1.16
C ILE A 86 13.11 -0.03 -0.46
N CYS A 87 13.99 -0.20 0.51
CA CYS A 87 14.51 0.83 1.38
C CYS A 87 16.00 1.02 1.12
N GLU A 88 16.42 2.21 0.73
CA GLU A 88 17.82 2.61 0.77
C GLU A 88 18.23 2.80 2.23
N ASP A 89 19.43 2.34 2.59
CA ASP A 89 19.92 2.35 3.95
C ASP A 89 21.43 2.10 3.98
N SER A 90 22.14 2.64 4.96
CA SER A 90 23.58 2.38 5.13
C SER A 90 23.93 1.72 6.46
N ILE A 91 23.01 1.75 7.42
CA ILE A 91 23.17 1.16 8.75
C ILE A 91 21.82 0.56 9.13
N ILE A 92 21.79 -0.71 9.48
CA ILE A 92 20.54 -1.35 9.96
C ILE A 92 20.46 -1.16 11.47
N THR A 93 19.63 -0.22 11.89
CA THR A 93 19.33 0.06 13.31
C THR A 93 18.13 -0.80 13.75
N SER A 94 18.39 -2.08 13.93
CA SER A 94 17.39 -3.05 14.35
C SER A 94 18.04 -4.18 15.15
N THR A 95 17.64 -4.33 16.41
CA THR A 95 18.18 -5.31 17.37
C THR A 95 17.14 -6.30 17.84
N LEU A 96 15.86 -5.99 17.71
CA LEU A 96 14.75 -6.88 18.04
C LEU A 96 14.75 -8.11 17.13
N ARG A 97 14.59 -9.31 17.73
CA ARG A 97 14.70 -10.62 17.06
C ARG A 97 13.55 -11.54 17.45
N GLU A 98 12.37 -10.97 17.62
CA GLU A 98 11.18 -11.71 18.00
C GLU A 98 9.94 -11.04 17.40
N ASP A 99 9.00 -11.85 16.90
CA ASP A 99 7.70 -11.38 16.44
C ASP A 99 6.88 -10.83 17.61
N PHE A 100 5.96 -9.93 17.32
CA PHE A 100 5.06 -9.28 18.28
C PHE A 100 5.77 -8.39 19.32
N THR A 101 6.99 -7.96 19.04
CA THR A 101 7.70 -6.92 19.81
C THR A 101 7.46 -5.55 19.19
N ASP A 102 7.77 -4.49 19.91
CA ASP A 102 7.55 -3.08 19.50
C ASP A 102 8.53 -2.64 18.41
N LEU A 103 8.40 -3.21 17.20
CA LEU A 103 9.31 -3.02 16.07
C LEU A 103 9.45 -1.55 15.66
N TYR A 104 8.41 -0.72 15.86
CA TYR A 104 8.40 0.71 15.56
C TYR A 104 9.45 1.54 16.35
N ASN A 105 10.09 0.96 17.36
CA ASN A 105 11.21 1.58 18.08
C ASN A 105 12.54 1.45 17.35
N GLU A 106 12.59 0.74 16.22
CA GLU A 106 13.75 0.48 15.40
C GLU A 106 13.40 0.64 13.91
N ASP A 107 14.35 0.33 13.00
CA ASP A 107 14.07 0.38 11.57
C ASP A 107 12.93 -0.57 11.18
N VAL A 108 11.91 -0.04 10.53
CA VAL A 108 10.69 -0.77 10.20
C VAL A 108 9.99 -0.17 8.97
N VAL A 109 9.24 -0.98 8.24
CA VAL A 109 8.20 -0.49 7.31
C VAL A 109 6.84 -0.96 7.78
N GLU A 110 5.82 -0.13 7.52
CA GLU A 110 4.48 -0.34 8.01
C GLU A 110 3.45 -0.14 6.91
N ALA A 111 2.38 -0.93 6.95
CA ALA A 111 1.21 -0.79 6.07
C ALA A 111 -0.07 -0.78 6.90
N PHE A 112 -0.84 0.29 6.77
CA PHE A 112 -2.08 0.51 7.48
C PHE A 112 -3.26 0.37 6.52
N PHE A 113 -4.27 -0.43 6.90
CA PHE A 113 -5.47 -0.68 6.11
C PHE A 113 -6.72 -0.44 6.92
N TRP A 114 -7.55 0.47 6.47
CA TRP A 114 -8.86 0.78 7.03
C TRP A 114 -9.94 0.47 5.98
N PRO A 115 -10.42 -0.79 5.94
CA PRO A 115 -11.30 -1.28 4.88
C PRO A 115 -12.70 -0.65 4.86
N ASP A 116 -13.22 -0.24 6.02
CA ASP A 116 -14.49 0.44 6.14
C ASP A 116 -14.37 1.68 7.04
N GLU A 117 -14.59 2.85 6.47
CA GLU A 117 -14.51 4.14 7.20
C GLU A 117 -15.58 4.29 8.29
N LYS A 118 -16.59 3.42 8.32
CA LYS A 118 -17.58 3.35 9.40
C LYS A 118 -17.09 2.52 10.59
N SER A 119 -16.08 1.66 10.36
CA SER A 119 -15.51 0.84 11.42
C SER A 119 -14.64 1.68 12.35
N VAL A 120 -14.70 1.34 13.64
CA VAL A 120 -13.79 1.89 14.67
C VAL A 120 -12.46 1.16 14.74
N LEU A 121 -12.22 0.20 13.84
CA LEU A 121 -10.99 -0.60 13.78
C LEU A 121 -10.31 -0.45 12.42
N TYR A 122 -9.00 -0.39 12.42
CA TYR A 122 -8.17 -0.63 11.27
C TYR A 122 -7.02 -1.58 11.60
N PHE A 123 -6.41 -2.13 10.57
CA PHE A 123 -5.31 -3.08 10.68
C PHE A 123 -3.99 -2.38 10.32
N GLU A 124 -2.97 -2.71 11.07
CA GLU A 124 -1.60 -2.27 10.86
C GLU A 124 -0.69 -3.50 10.81
N TYR A 125 0.31 -3.43 9.95
CA TYR A 125 1.32 -4.46 9.82
C TYR A 125 2.69 -3.83 9.76
N GLU A 126 3.57 -4.30 10.63
CA GLU A 126 4.97 -3.89 10.69
C GLU A 126 5.90 -5.05 10.32
N ILE A 127 7.02 -4.75 9.68
CA ILE A 127 8.09 -5.72 9.42
C ILE A 127 9.46 -5.04 9.51
N SER A 128 10.38 -5.70 10.24
CA SER A 128 11.76 -5.25 10.41
C SER A 128 12.67 -5.73 9.27
N PRO A 129 13.87 -5.13 9.08
CA PRO A 129 14.87 -5.60 8.13
C PRO A 129 15.32 -7.05 8.37
N TRP A 130 15.14 -7.55 9.58
CA TRP A 130 15.49 -8.91 9.99
C TRP A 130 14.34 -9.92 9.88
N ASN A 131 13.25 -9.53 9.20
CA ASN A 131 12.12 -10.40 8.93
C ASN A 131 11.31 -10.82 10.18
N TYR A 132 11.21 -9.93 11.17
CA TYR A 132 10.28 -10.06 12.29
C TYR A 132 9.08 -9.15 12.08
N GLU A 133 7.90 -9.58 12.53
CA GLU A 133 6.64 -8.90 12.24
C GLU A 133 5.84 -8.55 13.49
N LEU A 134 5.00 -7.52 13.35
CA LEU A 134 4.02 -7.11 14.35
C LEU A 134 2.71 -6.74 13.67
N PRO A 135 1.78 -7.69 13.49
CA PRO A 135 0.40 -7.38 13.08
C PRO A 135 -0.40 -6.83 14.26
N ILE A 136 -1.14 -5.76 14.02
CA ILE A 136 -1.84 -4.98 15.05
C ILE A 136 -3.27 -4.69 14.63
N LEU A 137 -4.21 -4.72 15.57
CA LEU A 137 -5.52 -4.07 15.46
C LEU A 137 -5.50 -2.76 16.23
N VAL A 138 -5.97 -1.71 15.58
CA VAL A 138 -5.96 -0.35 16.10
C VAL A 138 -7.37 0.18 16.24
N PRO A 139 -7.89 0.28 17.47
CA PRO A 139 -9.17 0.93 17.74
C PRO A 139 -9.04 2.45 17.66
N ASN A 140 -10.05 3.08 17.09
CA ASN A 140 -10.17 4.53 16.98
C ASN A 140 -11.61 4.96 17.29
N TYR A 141 -11.80 6.16 17.77
CA TYR A 141 -13.13 6.72 18.04
C TYR A 141 -13.14 8.24 17.93
N ASN A 142 -14.08 8.78 17.15
CA ASN A 142 -14.23 10.22 16.94
C ASN A 142 -12.93 10.94 16.55
N GLY A 143 -12.09 10.33 15.72
CA GLY A 143 -10.81 10.90 15.30
C GLY A 143 -9.67 10.70 16.28
N LYS A 144 -9.89 9.95 17.36
CA LYS A 144 -8.87 9.66 18.38
C LYS A 144 -8.37 8.24 18.22
N PHE A 145 -7.05 8.08 18.25
CA PHE A 145 -6.37 6.82 18.44
C PHE A 145 -6.56 6.35 19.88
N LEU A 146 -6.94 5.09 20.09
CA LEU A 146 -7.24 4.53 21.41
C LEU A 146 -6.23 3.46 21.86
N GLY A 147 -5.04 3.45 21.25
CA GLY A 147 -4.02 2.43 21.46
C GLY A 147 -4.09 1.32 20.40
N TRP A 148 -3.38 0.24 20.63
CA TRP A 148 -3.29 -0.88 19.72
C TRP A 148 -3.18 -2.20 20.50
N ARG A 149 -3.41 -3.33 19.80
CA ARG A 149 -3.23 -4.69 20.32
C ARG A 149 -2.57 -5.56 19.28
N PRO A 150 -1.55 -6.34 19.61
CA PRO A 150 -1.03 -7.39 18.74
C PRO A 150 -2.18 -8.29 18.29
N TRP A 151 -2.21 -8.58 16.98
CA TRP A 151 -3.24 -9.40 16.39
C TRP A 151 -2.67 -10.77 16.08
N HIS A 152 -2.68 -11.66 17.08
CA HIS A 152 -2.16 -13.02 17.00
C HIS A 152 -2.95 -13.86 16.00
N TYR A 153 -2.26 -14.79 15.35
CA TYR A 153 -2.81 -15.63 14.31
C TYR A 153 -2.32 -17.09 14.44
N GLU A 154 -3.08 -17.99 13.81
CA GLU A 154 -2.74 -19.41 13.67
C GLU A 154 -3.16 -19.90 12.28
N LYS A 155 -2.49 -20.95 11.79
CA LYS A 155 -2.83 -21.68 10.55
C LYS A 155 -2.99 -20.72 9.35
N GLU A 156 -4.15 -20.79 8.69
CA GLU A 156 -4.50 -20.01 7.49
C GLU A 156 -4.57 -18.49 7.71
N ARG A 157 -4.70 -18.05 8.96
CA ARG A 157 -4.66 -16.63 9.33
C ARG A 157 -3.24 -16.08 9.33
N ARG A 158 -2.22 -16.94 9.24
CA ARG A 158 -0.83 -16.51 9.33
C ARG A 158 -0.41 -15.72 8.10
N THR A 159 0.25 -14.59 8.32
CA THR A 159 0.96 -13.82 7.31
C THR A 159 2.11 -14.65 6.70
N ARG A 160 2.54 -14.27 5.52
CA ARG A 160 3.79 -14.76 4.92
C ARG A 160 4.67 -13.56 4.66
N HIS A 161 5.92 -13.61 5.04
CA HIS A 161 6.83 -12.49 4.90
C HIS A 161 8.26 -12.96 4.64
N ALA A 162 9.04 -12.11 4.01
CA ALA A 162 10.46 -12.29 3.79
C ALA A 162 11.13 -10.91 3.70
N ALA A 163 12.27 -10.76 4.36
CA ALA A 163 13.10 -9.57 4.25
C ALA A 163 14.56 -9.94 3.98
N SER A 164 15.29 -9.07 3.31
CA SER A 164 16.69 -9.27 2.97
C SER A 164 17.48 -7.97 3.07
N ILE A 165 18.67 -8.04 3.67
CA ILE A 165 19.62 -6.93 3.68
C ILE A 165 20.38 -6.90 2.36
N ASN A 166 20.32 -5.78 1.66
CA ASN A 166 20.98 -5.57 0.38
C ASN A 166 22.40 -5.05 0.61
N LYS A 167 23.39 -5.71 0.01
CA LYS A 167 24.80 -5.34 0.14
C LYS A 167 25.48 -5.18 -1.23
N GLN A 168 26.38 -4.23 -1.33
CA GLN A 168 27.25 -4.05 -2.47
C GLN A 168 28.70 -3.86 -1.99
N GLY A 169 29.62 -4.70 -2.47
CA GLY A 169 31.01 -4.68 -2.00
C GLY A 169 31.15 -4.89 -0.47
N GLY A 170 30.26 -5.70 0.12
CA GLY A 170 30.22 -5.98 1.57
C GLY A 170 29.57 -4.89 2.43
N LYS A 171 29.26 -3.72 1.87
CA LYS A 171 28.58 -2.61 2.57
C LYS A 171 27.07 -2.72 2.41
N VAL A 172 26.32 -2.40 3.45
CA VAL A 172 24.86 -2.26 3.40
C VAL A 172 24.51 -1.09 2.48
N ILE A 173 23.58 -1.32 1.56
CA ILE A 173 23.02 -0.29 0.66
C ILE A 173 21.50 -0.18 0.81
N GLY A 174 20.90 -0.99 1.64
CA GLY A 174 19.47 -0.99 1.89
C GLY A 174 18.94 -2.35 2.31
N TRP A 175 17.62 -2.47 2.29
CA TRP A 175 16.93 -3.71 2.54
C TRP A 175 15.61 -3.78 1.77
N THR A 176 15.11 -4.98 1.60
CA THR A 176 13.86 -5.27 0.91
C THR A 176 12.96 -6.06 1.83
N ALA A 177 11.68 -5.74 1.89
CA ALA A 177 10.68 -6.51 2.60
C ALA A 177 9.50 -6.85 1.70
N GLU A 178 9.06 -8.08 1.73
CA GLU A 178 7.84 -8.56 1.08
C GLU A 178 6.95 -9.20 2.13
N PHE A 179 5.66 -8.91 2.10
CA PHE A 179 4.71 -9.59 2.96
C PHE A 179 3.36 -9.79 2.29
N PHE A 180 2.66 -10.81 2.75
CA PHE A 180 1.32 -11.18 2.35
C PHE A 180 0.41 -11.25 3.57
N ILE A 181 -0.69 -10.52 3.52
CA ILE A 181 -1.72 -10.47 4.56
C ILE A 181 -2.94 -11.20 4.03
N PRO A 182 -3.26 -12.41 4.55
CA PRO A 182 -4.45 -13.15 4.13
C PRO A 182 -5.73 -12.45 4.62
N TYR A 183 -6.78 -12.44 3.80
CA TYR A 183 -8.05 -11.81 4.19
C TYR A 183 -8.68 -12.42 5.43
N VAL A 184 -8.45 -13.70 5.69
CA VAL A 184 -8.94 -14.37 6.90
C VAL A 184 -8.32 -13.80 8.19
N LEU A 185 -7.12 -13.20 8.12
CA LEU A 185 -6.52 -12.48 9.23
C LEU A 185 -7.24 -11.16 9.51
N LEU A 186 -7.74 -10.50 8.48
CA LEU A 186 -8.42 -9.21 8.59
C LEU A 186 -9.84 -9.32 9.15
N SER A 187 -10.40 -10.53 9.30
CA SER A 187 -11.60 -10.72 10.10
C SER A 187 -11.31 -10.32 11.56
N PRO A 188 -12.07 -9.44 12.22
CA PRO A 188 -13.47 -9.08 11.99
C PRO A 188 -13.69 -7.73 11.27
N LEU A 189 -12.75 -7.26 10.46
CA LEU A 189 -12.95 -6.01 9.72
C LEU A 189 -14.00 -6.20 8.62
N GLU A 190 -14.88 -5.23 8.47
CA GLU A 190 -15.87 -5.21 7.39
C GLU A 190 -15.26 -4.86 6.03
N ASN A 191 -16.00 -5.11 4.94
CA ASN A 191 -15.56 -4.81 3.57
C ASN A 191 -14.31 -5.61 3.12
N VAL A 192 -14.14 -6.81 3.67
CA VAL A 192 -13.07 -7.78 3.38
C VAL A 192 -13.74 -9.13 3.00
N PRO A 193 -13.29 -9.81 1.92
CA PRO A 193 -12.30 -9.40 0.93
C PRO A 193 -12.82 -8.29 -0.01
N PRO A 194 -11.92 -7.49 -0.61
CA PRO A 194 -12.31 -6.47 -1.57
C PRO A 194 -12.72 -7.11 -2.90
N LYS A 195 -13.67 -6.46 -3.59
CA LYS A 195 -14.05 -6.75 -4.98
C LYS A 195 -13.50 -5.64 -5.88
N ALA A 196 -13.48 -5.86 -7.18
CA ALA A 196 -13.16 -4.79 -8.14
C ALA A 196 -14.06 -3.56 -7.88
N GLY A 197 -13.45 -2.37 -7.84
CA GLY A 197 -14.11 -1.11 -7.48
C GLY A 197 -14.21 -0.84 -5.97
N THR A 198 -13.91 -1.81 -5.10
CA THR A 198 -13.85 -1.57 -3.65
C THR A 198 -12.79 -0.52 -3.33
N LYS A 199 -13.11 0.35 -2.37
CA LYS A 199 -12.19 1.37 -1.86
C LYS A 199 -11.90 1.12 -0.39
N TRP A 200 -10.62 1.20 -0.03
CA TRP A 200 -10.16 1.24 1.35
C TRP A 200 -9.38 2.51 1.59
N ARG A 201 -9.32 2.94 2.83
CA ARG A 201 -8.33 3.92 3.27
C ARG A 201 -7.07 3.16 3.66
N ALA A 202 -5.91 3.71 3.29
CA ALA A 202 -4.62 3.09 3.60
C ALA A 202 -3.51 4.13 3.72
N ASN A 203 -2.45 3.78 4.42
CA ASN A 203 -1.20 4.51 4.35
C ASN A 203 -0.01 3.54 4.47
N PHE A 204 1.15 3.99 4.03
CA PHE A 204 2.37 3.19 3.99
C PHE A 204 3.50 4.05 4.56
N TYR A 205 4.31 3.47 5.45
CA TYR A 205 5.29 4.20 6.23
C TYR A 205 6.64 3.50 6.28
N ARG A 206 7.67 4.26 6.64
CA ARG A 206 8.97 3.78 7.11
C ARG A 206 9.41 4.61 8.30
N ILE A 207 9.99 3.96 9.28
CA ILE A 207 10.81 4.56 10.32
C ILE A 207 12.25 4.09 10.14
N ASP A 208 13.20 4.98 10.38
CA ASP A 208 14.64 4.73 10.29
C ASP A 208 15.36 5.53 11.37
N TYR A 209 16.22 4.88 12.08
CA TYR A 209 16.87 5.49 13.24
C TYR A 209 18.33 5.90 12.99
N ASP A 210 18.78 5.91 11.75
CA ASP A 210 20.10 6.44 11.41
C ASP A 210 20.19 7.94 11.73
N LYS A 211 21.11 8.31 12.61
CA LYS A 211 21.30 9.70 13.05
C LYS A 211 20.04 10.35 13.64
N GLY A 212 19.26 9.56 14.37
CA GLY A 212 17.98 9.97 14.95
C GLY A 212 16.76 9.51 14.14
N GLY A 213 15.56 9.67 14.67
CA GLY A 213 14.34 9.19 14.02
C GLY A 213 14.02 9.91 12.71
N ASN A 214 13.90 9.16 11.64
CA ASN A 214 13.51 9.63 10.32
C ASN A 214 12.22 8.91 9.91
N TYR A 215 11.27 9.63 9.28
CA TYR A 215 9.93 9.14 9.01
C TYR A 215 9.54 9.42 7.56
N TRP A 216 8.97 8.42 6.90
CA TRP A 216 8.41 8.54 5.54
C TRP A 216 6.98 8.06 5.53
N SER A 217 6.17 8.64 4.66
CA SER A 217 4.78 8.23 4.45
C SER A 217 4.37 8.36 2.99
N TRP A 218 3.41 7.55 2.57
CA TRP A 218 2.73 7.74 1.28
C TRP A 218 1.87 9.00 1.30
N LYS A 219 1.04 9.14 2.34
CA LYS A 219 0.26 10.36 2.58
C LYS A 219 0.75 11.05 3.83
N PRO A 220 0.99 12.36 3.78
CA PRO A 220 1.48 13.10 4.93
C PRO A 220 0.51 13.00 6.11
N THR A 221 1.02 12.58 7.24
CA THR A 221 0.37 12.69 8.55
C THR A 221 1.08 13.76 9.38
N GLY A 222 0.42 14.26 10.43
CA GLY A 222 1.00 15.27 11.32
C GLY A 222 1.96 14.66 12.35
N LEU A 223 1.59 14.69 13.62
CA LEU A 223 2.45 14.21 14.71
C LEU A 223 2.48 12.68 14.84
N SER A 224 1.44 12.00 14.39
CA SER A 224 1.29 10.54 14.53
C SER A 224 0.99 9.88 13.19
N PHE A 225 1.47 8.65 12.98
CA PHE A 225 1.05 7.80 11.87
C PHE A 225 -0.43 7.41 11.97
N HIS A 226 -0.98 7.38 13.18
CA HIS A 226 -2.38 7.04 13.47
C HIS A 226 -3.39 8.17 13.19
N GLU A 227 -3.01 9.22 12.47
CA GLU A 227 -3.97 10.21 11.97
C GLU A 227 -4.77 9.64 10.78
N TYR A 228 -5.52 8.57 11.04
CA TYR A 228 -6.19 7.72 10.04
C TYR A 228 -7.12 8.48 9.08
N LYS A 229 -7.67 9.63 9.48
CA LYS A 229 -8.47 10.49 8.60
C LYS A 229 -7.66 11.10 7.45
N LYS A 230 -6.33 11.11 7.56
CA LYS A 230 -5.39 11.58 6.52
C LYS A 230 -4.88 10.45 5.61
N PHE A 231 -5.28 9.21 5.82
CA PHE A 231 -4.91 8.11 4.94
C PHE A 231 -5.37 8.37 3.50
N GLY A 232 -4.63 7.88 2.55
CA GLY A 232 -5.02 7.88 1.14
C GLY A 232 -6.11 6.86 0.85
N THR A 233 -6.57 6.83 -0.39
CA THR A 233 -7.54 5.85 -0.88
C THR A 233 -6.84 4.85 -1.79
N ILE A 234 -7.03 3.56 -1.55
CA ILE A 234 -6.68 2.51 -2.50
C ILE A 234 -7.96 1.96 -3.14
N VAL A 235 -7.90 1.71 -4.45
CA VAL A 235 -9.02 1.19 -5.26
C VAL A 235 -8.57 -0.12 -5.86
N PHE A 236 -9.31 -1.19 -5.62
CA PHE A 236 -9.03 -2.51 -6.16
C PHE A 236 -9.61 -2.66 -7.57
N GLU A 237 -8.77 -3.06 -8.56
CA GLU A 237 -9.19 -3.32 -9.96
C GLU A 237 -9.82 -4.70 -10.14
#